data_6c88feb4a76ada7787276b7de49d0daa
#
_entry.id   6c88feb4a76ada7787276b7de49d0daa
#
_cell.length_a   1.000
_cell.length_b   1.000
_cell.length_c   1.000
_cell.angle_alpha   90.00
_cell.angle_beta   90.00
_cell.angle_gamma   90.00
#
_symmetry.space_group_name_H-M   'P 1'
#
loop_
_entity.id
_entity.type
_entity.pdbx_description
1 polymer ?
#
loop_
_entity_poly.entity_id
_entity_poly.type
_entity_poly.pdbx_seq_one_letter_code
_entity_poly.pdbx_strand_id
1 'polypeptide(L)'
;MRLGGKTLKIKGGKIMRKMKKVLSLALATALCVSMAGCSSKPAETQAPKAEGQAEGSQEAAAPADDYHLVLKLSHVFAPEEQLTKTMDSIAANILERTNGAIEIQTYPQGQLATYKDGVEQVVRGADFISVEDPSYLGDYVPDFNILAGPMLVNSYDEYEYLLETPEVQDMFKRAEEKGIKILSLDYIFGFRSLMTNKVITKPEDLKGMKI
;
A
#
# COMPACT_ATOMS: atom_id res chain seq x y z
N MET A 1 -12.40 53.50 -18.20
CA MET A 1 -13.67 52.89 -18.67
C MET A 1 -14.07 51.82 -17.66
N ARG A 2 -15.09 52.10 -16.80
CA ARG A 2 -15.57 51.20 -15.74
C ARG A 2 -16.71 50.38 -16.33
N LEU A 3 -16.65 49.05 -16.23
CA LEU A 3 -17.79 48.16 -16.48
C LEU A 3 -18.07 47.34 -15.23
N GLY A 4 -19.28 47.52 -14.73
CA GLY A 4 -19.78 47.02 -13.48
C GLY A 4 -20.10 45.50 -13.53
N GLY A 5 -19.67 44.81 -12.51
CA GLY A 5 -20.03 43.41 -12.24
C GLY A 5 -21.34 43.32 -11.45
N LYS A 6 -22.35 42.68 -11.99
CA LYS A 6 -23.56 42.26 -11.27
C LYS A 6 -23.35 40.86 -10.73
N THR A 7 -23.30 40.71 -9.42
CA THR A 7 -23.34 39.43 -8.73
C THR A 7 -24.74 38.84 -8.74
N LEU A 8 -24.86 37.67 -9.34
CA LEU A 8 -26.09 36.86 -9.33
C LEU A 8 -26.13 36.01 -8.04
N LYS A 9 -27.05 36.36 -7.13
CA LYS A 9 -27.34 35.55 -5.94
C LYS A 9 -28.32 34.44 -6.33
N ILE A 10 -27.83 33.19 -6.34
CA ILE A 10 -28.68 32.00 -6.49
C ILE A 10 -29.24 31.61 -5.12
N LYS A 11 -30.55 31.78 -4.96
CA LYS A 11 -31.33 31.22 -3.84
C LYS A 11 -31.59 29.73 -4.09
N GLY A 12 -30.84 28.86 -3.47
CA GLY A 12 -31.01 27.38 -3.55
C GLY A 12 -30.96 26.75 -2.19
N GLY A 13 -31.82 27.13 -1.26
CA GLY A 13 -31.76 26.63 0.11
C GLY A 13 -33.12 26.20 0.71
N LYS A 14 -34.00 25.50 -0.02
CA LYS A 14 -35.26 25.05 0.60
C LYS A 14 -35.86 23.72 0.10
N ILE A 15 -35.22 22.96 -0.74
CA ILE A 15 -35.83 21.72 -1.31
C ILE A 15 -35.29 20.42 -0.67
N MET A 16 -34.19 20.41 0.06
CA MET A 16 -33.57 19.19 0.61
C MET A 16 -34.00 18.81 2.04
N ARG A 17 -35.08 19.35 2.56
CA ARG A 17 -35.52 19.08 3.97
C ARG A 17 -36.77 18.21 4.12
N LYS A 18 -37.40 17.72 3.04
CA LYS A 18 -38.65 16.93 3.11
C LYS A 18 -38.57 15.46 2.71
N MET A 19 -37.39 14.91 2.39
CA MET A 19 -37.28 13.49 2.00
C MET A 19 -36.67 12.55 3.04
N LYS A 20 -36.53 12.97 4.30
CA LYS A 20 -35.92 12.11 5.36
C LYS A 20 -36.90 11.56 6.39
N LYS A 21 -38.18 11.48 6.11
CA LYS A 21 -39.19 11.01 7.12
C LYS A 21 -40.10 9.86 6.68
N VAL A 22 -39.83 9.15 5.61
CA VAL A 22 -40.65 8.00 5.22
C VAL A 22 -39.72 6.87 4.76
N LEU A 23 -39.00 6.23 5.66
CA LEU A 23 -38.49 4.87 5.50
C LEU A 23 -37.95 4.33 6.84
N SER A 24 -38.85 4.16 7.80
CA SER A 24 -38.57 3.39 9.01
C SER A 24 -39.88 2.83 9.52
N LEU A 25 -40.34 1.76 8.93
CA LEU A 25 -41.29 0.80 9.52
C LEU A 25 -41.50 -0.36 8.54
N ALA A 26 -40.75 -1.41 8.66
CA ALA A 26 -41.10 -2.79 8.30
C ALA A 26 -39.82 -3.63 8.21
N LEU A 27 -39.45 -4.36 9.24
CA LEU A 27 -39.07 -5.76 9.24
C LEU A 27 -38.62 -6.18 10.64
N ALA A 28 -39.63 -6.42 11.47
CA ALA A 28 -39.49 -7.26 12.66
C ALA A 28 -40.47 -8.40 12.46
N THR A 29 -39.96 -9.61 12.32
CA THR A 29 -40.58 -10.89 12.71
C THR A 29 -40.07 -12.01 11.81
N ALA A 30 -39.18 -12.84 12.33
CA ALA A 30 -39.22 -14.30 12.21
C ALA A 30 -38.14 -14.86 13.11
N LEU A 31 -38.53 -15.12 14.34
CA LEU A 31 -37.81 -15.94 15.33
C LEU A 31 -38.35 -17.36 15.27
N CYS A 32 -37.52 -18.26 15.79
CA CYS A 32 -37.82 -19.63 16.31
C CYS A 32 -37.68 -20.74 15.27
N VAL A 33 -36.95 -21.73 15.54
CA VAL A 33 -36.77 -22.84 16.44
C VAL A 33 -36.07 -23.98 15.69
N SER A 34 -35.00 -24.54 16.22
CA SER A 34 -34.87 -25.98 16.44
C SER A 34 -33.62 -26.28 17.26
N MET A 35 -33.87 -26.56 18.52
CA MET A 35 -33.02 -27.33 19.43
C MET A 35 -33.22 -28.81 19.16
N ALA A 36 -32.22 -29.55 19.43
CA ALA A 36 -32.11 -30.94 19.93
C ALA A 36 -31.05 -31.69 19.09
N GLY A 37 -30.06 -32.33 19.60
CA GLY A 37 -29.74 -32.95 20.85
C GLY A 37 -28.54 -33.84 20.68
N CYS A 38 -27.92 -34.12 21.74
CA CYS A 38 -27.28 -35.21 22.44
C CYS A 38 -25.81 -35.43 22.14
N SER A 39 -24.97 -35.10 23.10
CA SER A 39 -24.44 -35.91 24.21
C SER A 39 -23.74 -37.22 23.81
N SER A 40 -22.39 -37.23 23.98
CA SER A 40 -21.69 -38.26 24.78
C SER A 40 -20.19 -37.99 24.88
N LYS A 41 -19.69 -38.11 26.08
CA LYS A 41 -18.29 -37.98 26.59
C LYS A 41 -17.74 -39.43 26.75
N PRO A 42 -16.54 -39.67 27.28
CA PRO A 42 -15.19 -39.61 26.67
C PRO A 42 -14.47 -40.99 26.67
N ALA A 43 -13.30 -41.09 26.05
CA ALA A 43 -12.32 -42.10 26.42
C ALA A 43 -10.89 -41.62 26.17
N GLU A 44 -10.12 -41.56 27.24
CA GLU A 44 -8.65 -41.53 27.28
C GLU A 44 -8.06 -42.76 26.63
N THR A 45 -6.90 -42.64 25.95
CA THR A 45 -5.78 -43.56 26.16
C THR A 45 -4.56 -43.14 25.31
N GLN A 46 -3.48 -42.77 26.03
CA GLN A 46 -2.05 -43.05 25.82
C GLN A 46 -1.37 -42.86 24.47
N ALA A 47 -0.29 -42.06 24.55
CA ALA A 47 0.80 -41.98 23.60
C ALA A 47 1.58 -43.30 23.44
N PRO A 48 2.33 -43.48 22.36
CA PRO A 48 3.77 -43.59 22.48
C PRO A 48 4.57 -42.74 21.50
N LYS A 49 5.75 -42.39 21.98
CA LYS A 49 6.91 -41.74 21.39
C LYS A 49 7.48 -42.59 20.24
N ALA A 50 7.82 -41.92 19.12
CA ALA A 50 8.90 -42.38 18.25
C ALA A 50 9.46 -41.19 17.43
N GLU A 51 10.76 -41.08 17.51
CA GLU A 51 11.64 -40.22 16.76
C GLU A 51 11.63 -40.56 15.27
N GLY A 52 11.75 -39.53 14.41
CA GLY A 52 11.97 -39.71 12.97
C GLY A 52 12.09 -38.38 12.28
N GLN A 53 13.32 -37.90 12.06
CA GLN A 53 13.65 -36.83 11.15
C GLN A 53 13.14 -37.15 9.75
N ALA A 54 12.48 -36.19 9.14
CA ALA A 54 12.42 -36.05 7.69
C ALA A 54 12.30 -34.53 7.37
N GLU A 55 13.38 -34.00 6.81
CA GLU A 55 13.37 -32.78 6.07
C GLU A 55 12.31 -32.89 4.95
N GLY A 56 11.19 -32.22 5.13
CA GLY A 56 10.16 -32.09 4.14
C GLY A 56 10.18 -30.64 3.65
N SER A 57 10.71 -30.41 2.45
CA SER A 57 10.42 -29.24 1.65
C SER A 57 8.92 -28.97 1.75
N GLN A 58 8.54 -27.85 2.36
CA GLN A 58 7.18 -27.33 2.22
C GLN A 58 7.00 -26.94 0.76
N GLU A 59 6.52 -27.87 -0.02
CA GLU A 59 5.87 -27.63 -1.28
C GLU A 59 4.69 -26.70 -0.98
N ALA A 60 4.77 -25.46 -1.45
CA ALA A 60 3.70 -24.50 -1.32
C ALA A 60 2.44 -25.16 -1.90
N ALA A 61 1.44 -25.39 -1.06
CA ALA A 61 0.16 -25.91 -1.49
C ALA A 61 -0.34 -25.05 -2.64
N ALA A 62 -0.59 -25.66 -3.80
CA ALA A 62 -1.25 -25.00 -4.91
C ALA A 62 -2.57 -24.38 -4.40
N PRO A 63 -2.87 -23.14 -4.72
CA PRO A 63 -4.14 -22.53 -4.31
C PRO A 63 -5.29 -23.37 -4.84
N ALA A 64 -6.36 -23.50 -4.04
CA ALA A 64 -7.59 -24.12 -4.48
C ALA A 64 -8.03 -23.49 -5.80
N ASP A 65 -8.56 -24.27 -6.73
CA ASP A 65 -8.91 -23.89 -8.13
C ASP A 65 -9.84 -22.67 -8.30
N ASP A 66 -10.22 -21.98 -7.22
CA ASP A 66 -11.15 -20.84 -7.20
C ASP A 66 -10.61 -19.60 -6.44
N TYR A 67 -9.31 -19.56 -6.12
CA TYR A 67 -8.71 -18.38 -5.46
C TYR A 67 -8.34 -17.33 -6.50
N HIS A 68 -8.96 -16.14 -6.41
CA HIS A 68 -8.63 -14.99 -7.23
C HIS A 68 -8.56 -13.71 -6.39
N LEU A 69 -7.37 -13.11 -6.35
CA LEU A 69 -7.11 -11.86 -5.64
C LEU A 69 -6.84 -10.74 -6.63
N VAL A 70 -7.56 -9.63 -6.52
CA VAL A 70 -7.33 -8.42 -7.31
C VAL A 70 -6.75 -7.33 -6.44
N LEU A 71 -5.52 -6.91 -6.73
CA LEU A 71 -4.83 -5.82 -6.04
C LEU A 71 -4.79 -4.57 -6.92
N LYS A 72 -5.03 -3.40 -6.34
CA LYS A 72 -4.89 -2.11 -7.02
C LYS A 72 -3.54 -1.52 -6.70
N LEU A 73 -2.70 -1.30 -7.72
CA LEU A 73 -1.39 -0.67 -7.57
C LEU A 73 -1.47 0.79 -8.04
N SER A 74 -1.19 1.72 -7.12
CA SER A 74 -1.22 3.16 -7.39
C SER A 74 0.17 3.79 -7.34
N HIS A 75 0.43 4.72 -8.26
CA HIS A 75 1.65 5.51 -8.31
C HIS A 75 1.44 6.85 -9.05
N VAL A 76 2.39 7.78 -8.91
CA VAL A 76 2.32 9.14 -9.47
C VAL A 76 2.94 9.29 -10.85
N PHE A 77 3.68 8.30 -11.33
CA PHE A 77 4.48 8.38 -12.56
C PHE A 77 3.62 8.40 -13.81
N ALA A 78 4.12 9.08 -14.88
CA ALA A 78 3.44 9.12 -16.16
C ALA A 78 3.53 7.77 -16.89
N PRO A 79 2.60 7.44 -17.81
CA PRO A 79 2.59 6.16 -18.53
C PRO A 79 3.87 5.88 -19.32
N GLU A 80 4.52 6.94 -19.82
CA GLU A 80 5.76 6.83 -20.61
C GLU A 80 7.01 6.58 -19.77
N GLU A 81 6.95 6.81 -18.47
CA GLU A 81 8.08 6.65 -17.56
C GLU A 81 8.45 5.17 -17.39
N GLN A 82 9.75 4.93 -17.22
CA GLN A 82 10.28 3.57 -17.05
C GLN A 82 9.67 2.88 -15.83
N LEU A 83 9.38 3.63 -14.78
CA LEU A 83 8.77 3.12 -13.56
C LEU A 83 7.40 2.48 -13.85
N THR A 84 6.53 3.18 -14.59
CA THR A 84 5.22 2.67 -14.98
C THR A 84 5.34 1.38 -15.78
N LYS A 85 6.20 1.37 -16.80
CA LYS A 85 6.43 0.18 -17.63
C LYS A 85 6.93 -1.01 -16.82
N THR A 86 7.75 -0.76 -15.80
CA THR A 86 8.22 -1.83 -14.91
C THR A 86 7.10 -2.35 -14.02
N MET A 87 6.24 -1.48 -13.46
CA MET A 87 5.10 -1.91 -12.67
C MET A 87 4.11 -2.73 -13.50
N ASP A 88 3.85 -2.31 -14.74
CA ASP A 88 3.00 -3.08 -15.67
C ASP A 88 3.60 -4.44 -16.01
N SER A 89 4.93 -4.51 -16.21
CA SER A 89 5.64 -5.78 -16.43
C SER A 89 5.59 -6.69 -15.21
N ILE A 90 5.75 -6.15 -14.01
CA ILE A 90 5.62 -6.92 -12.75
C ILE A 90 4.20 -7.47 -12.61
N ALA A 91 3.18 -6.64 -12.87
CA ALA A 91 1.78 -7.05 -12.81
C ALA A 91 1.48 -8.22 -13.76
N ALA A 92 1.96 -8.12 -15.02
CA ALA A 92 1.81 -9.17 -16.01
C ALA A 92 2.53 -10.47 -15.60
N ASN A 93 3.76 -10.37 -15.11
CA ASN A 93 4.53 -11.52 -14.65
C ASN A 93 3.89 -12.22 -13.44
N ILE A 94 3.31 -11.47 -12.51
CA ILE A 94 2.60 -12.04 -11.35
C ILE A 94 1.36 -12.78 -11.82
N LEU A 95 0.56 -12.19 -12.70
CA LEU A 95 -0.63 -12.83 -13.26
C LEU A 95 -0.28 -14.16 -13.94
N GLU A 96 0.77 -14.17 -14.77
CA GLU A 96 1.25 -15.37 -15.46
C GLU A 96 1.76 -16.43 -14.47
N ARG A 97 2.66 -16.06 -13.55
CA ARG A 97 3.28 -16.99 -12.59
C ARG A 97 2.32 -17.58 -11.58
N THR A 98 1.20 -16.90 -11.34
CA THR A 98 0.14 -17.38 -10.45
C THR A 98 -1.01 -18.05 -11.18
N ASN A 99 -0.86 -18.30 -12.49
CA ASN A 99 -1.92 -18.85 -13.36
C ASN A 99 -3.25 -18.08 -13.22
N GLY A 100 -3.19 -16.75 -13.09
CA GLY A 100 -4.36 -15.90 -12.93
C GLY A 100 -4.88 -15.77 -11.50
N ALA A 101 -4.28 -16.43 -10.51
CA ALA A 101 -4.75 -16.36 -9.12
C ALA A 101 -4.54 -14.97 -8.48
N ILE A 102 -3.54 -14.20 -8.94
CA ILE A 102 -3.30 -12.83 -8.48
C ILE A 102 -3.25 -11.89 -9.68
N GLU A 103 -4.18 -10.94 -9.71
CA GLU A 103 -4.24 -9.85 -10.68
C GLU A 103 -3.83 -8.53 -10.03
N ILE A 104 -2.88 -7.80 -10.63
CA ILE A 104 -2.52 -6.45 -10.21
C ILE A 104 -2.99 -5.47 -11.27
N GLN A 105 -3.91 -4.57 -10.89
CA GLN A 105 -4.39 -3.49 -11.74
C GLN A 105 -3.60 -2.22 -11.44
N THR A 106 -2.88 -1.69 -12.44
CA THR A 106 -2.03 -0.50 -12.31
C THR A 106 -2.82 0.79 -12.56
N TYR A 107 -2.61 1.79 -11.70
CA TYR A 107 -3.27 3.10 -11.73
C TYR A 107 -2.20 4.20 -11.68
N PRO A 108 -1.68 4.65 -12.84
CA PRO A 108 -0.65 5.69 -12.93
C PRO A 108 -1.19 7.09 -12.66
N GLN A 109 -0.29 8.08 -12.56
CA GLN A 109 -0.60 9.51 -12.47
C GLN A 109 -1.54 9.90 -11.32
N GLY A 110 -1.52 9.19 -10.21
CA GLY A 110 -2.36 9.49 -9.05
C GLY A 110 -3.86 9.31 -9.31
N GLN A 111 -4.26 8.39 -10.18
CA GLN A 111 -5.67 8.07 -10.42
C GLN A 111 -6.36 7.53 -9.17
N LEU A 112 -5.61 6.91 -8.27
CA LEU A 112 -6.06 6.51 -6.94
C LEU A 112 -5.21 7.22 -5.87
N ALA A 113 -5.44 6.88 -4.60
CA ALA A 113 -4.69 7.43 -3.47
C ALA A 113 -3.18 7.18 -3.64
N THR A 114 -2.38 8.19 -3.35
CA THR A 114 -0.91 8.18 -3.41
C THR A 114 -0.34 8.88 -2.19
N TYR A 115 0.97 8.83 -2.02
CA TYR A 115 1.67 9.42 -0.89
C TYR A 115 1.13 8.88 0.46
N LYS A 116 0.90 9.74 1.43
CA LYS A 116 0.35 9.36 2.74
C LYS A 116 -1.00 8.67 2.64
N ASP A 117 -1.87 9.15 1.75
CA ASP A 117 -3.20 8.56 1.55
C ASP A 117 -3.11 7.15 0.95
N GLY A 118 -2.11 6.90 0.10
CA GLY A 118 -1.81 5.56 -0.44
C GLY A 118 -1.37 4.59 0.65
N VAL A 119 -0.43 4.99 1.50
CA VAL A 119 0.01 4.20 2.66
C VAL A 119 -1.15 3.94 3.62
N GLU A 120 -2.02 4.93 3.84
CA GLU A 120 -3.19 4.77 4.71
C GLU A 120 -4.18 3.72 4.18
N GLN A 121 -4.35 3.58 2.85
CA GLN A 121 -5.17 2.49 2.28
C GLN A 121 -4.61 1.12 2.67
N VAL A 122 -3.29 0.94 2.58
CA VAL A 122 -2.61 -0.30 2.98
C VAL A 122 -2.83 -0.60 4.46
N VAL A 123 -2.61 0.38 5.33
CA VAL A 123 -2.79 0.24 6.79
C VAL A 123 -4.22 -0.13 7.17
N ARG A 124 -5.20 0.37 6.42
CA ARG A 124 -6.62 0.02 6.61
C ARG A 124 -6.99 -1.37 6.10
N GLY A 125 -6.04 -2.12 5.53
CA GLY A 125 -6.24 -3.46 5.01
C GLY A 125 -6.99 -3.51 3.68
N ALA A 126 -6.90 -2.48 2.86
CA ALA A 126 -7.40 -2.53 1.49
C ALA A 126 -6.53 -3.46 0.63
N ASP A 127 -7.13 -4.07 -0.39
CA ASP A 127 -6.41 -4.82 -1.43
C ASP A 127 -5.65 -3.85 -2.34
N PHE A 128 -4.58 -3.28 -1.79
CA PHE A 128 -3.91 -2.10 -2.33
C PHE A 128 -2.38 -2.20 -2.23
N ILE A 129 -1.70 -1.78 -3.29
CA ILE A 129 -0.25 -1.60 -3.35
C ILE A 129 0.02 -0.13 -3.61
N SER A 130 0.78 0.53 -2.72
CA SER A 130 1.23 1.90 -2.91
C SER A 130 2.71 1.91 -3.28
N VAL A 131 3.05 2.62 -4.36
CA VAL A 131 4.45 2.78 -4.81
C VAL A 131 4.91 4.17 -4.40
N GLU A 132 5.67 4.23 -3.30
CA GLU A 132 5.97 5.47 -2.60
C GLU A 132 7.43 5.58 -2.19
N ASP A 133 7.85 6.80 -1.89
CA ASP A 133 9.13 7.08 -1.22
C ASP A 133 9.07 6.57 0.24
N PRO A 134 10.13 5.93 0.75
CA PRO A 134 10.15 5.38 2.11
C PRO A 134 9.84 6.42 3.19
N SER A 135 10.07 7.71 2.97
CA SER A 135 9.74 8.77 3.94
C SER A 135 8.25 8.85 4.28
N TYR A 136 7.35 8.40 3.39
CA TYR A 136 5.92 8.35 3.69
C TYR A 136 5.55 7.27 4.72
N LEU A 137 6.46 6.36 5.03
CA LEU A 137 6.33 5.39 6.11
C LEU A 137 6.74 5.98 7.47
N GLY A 138 7.37 7.16 7.49
CA GLY A 138 7.90 7.81 8.69
C GLY A 138 6.84 8.14 9.75
N ASP A 139 5.57 8.29 9.37
CA ASP A 139 4.46 8.49 10.32
C ASP A 139 4.14 7.21 11.13
N TYR A 140 4.52 6.03 10.64
CA TYR A 140 4.31 4.72 11.26
C TYR A 140 5.58 4.17 11.92
N VAL A 141 6.72 4.31 11.24
CA VAL A 141 8.05 3.93 11.69
C VAL A 141 8.99 5.08 11.36
N PRO A 142 9.29 5.98 12.33
CA PRO A 142 10.04 7.23 12.09
C PRO A 142 11.41 7.05 11.43
N ASP A 143 12.04 5.90 11.62
CA ASP A 143 13.39 5.62 11.10
C ASP A 143 13.43 5.57 9.56
N PHE A 144 12.29 5.30 8.88
CA PHE A 144 12.23 5.36 7.42
C PHE A 144 12.61 6.74 6.84
N ASN A 145 12.46 7.81 7.63
CA ASN A 145 12.88 9.15 7.19
C ASN A 145 14.39 9.23 6.92
N ILE A 146 15.20 8.35 7.54
CA ILE A 146 16.66 8.29 7.33
C ILE A 146 16.97 7.84 5.90
N LEU A 147 16.18 6.92 5.34
CA LEU A 147 16.39 6.39 4.00
C LEU A 147 16.18 7.43 2.88
N ALA A 148 15.47 8.51 3.17
CA ALA A 148 15.31 9.66 2.27
C ALA A 148 16.34 10.77 2.54
N GLY A 149 17.30 10.54 3.42
CA GLY A 149 18.33 11.52 3.81
C GLY A 149 19.26 11.89 2.66
N PRO A 150 19.63 13.17 2.54
CA PRO A 150 20.59 13.59 1.51
C PRO A 150 21.98 12.97 1.77
N MET A 151 22.67 12.57 0.69
CA MET A 151 24.03 12.00 0.74
C MET A 151 24.15 10.72 1.59
N LEU A 152 23.05 9.97 1.74
CA LEU A 152 23.04 8.73 2.52
C LEU A 152 23.96 7.67 1.90
N VAL A 153 23.96 7.56 0.59
CA VAL A 153 24.79 6.61 -0.19
C VAL A 153 25.40 7.31 -1.40
N ASN A 154 26.50 6.74 -1.93
CA ASN A 154 27.21 7.29 -3.09
C ASN A 154 27.02 6.41 -4.35
N SER A 155 26.47 5.21 -4.21
CA SER A 155 26.26 4.26 -5.31
C SER A 155 24.99 3.42 -5.08
N TYR A 156 24.56 2.73 -6.12
CA TYR A 156 23.48 1.76 -6.03
C TYR A 156 23.88 0.54 -5.19
N ASP A 157 25.13 0.08 -5.32
CA ASP A 157 25.64 -1.05 -4.54
C ASP A 157 25.64 -0.75 -3.04
N GLU A 158 26.00 0.50 -2.65
CA GLU A 158 25.89 0.93 -1.25
C GLU A 158 24.44 0.96 -0.77
N TYR A 159 23.50 1.33 -1.63
CA TYR A 159 22.08 1.34 -1.30
C TYR A 159 21.54 -0.09 -1.13
N GLU A 160 21.85 -1.00 -2.04
CA GLU A 160 21.47 -2.42 -1.93
C GLU A 160 22.03 -3.03 -0.65
N TYR A 161 23.31 -2.78 -0.35
CA TYR A 161 23.91 -3.22 0.91
C TYR A 161 23.20 -2.64 2.14
N LEU A 162 22.83 -1.34 2.10
CA LEU A 162 22.07 -0.69 3.18
C LEU A 162 20.73 -1.39 3.44
N LEU A 163 20.01 -1.77 2.39
CA LEU A 163 18.73 -2.47 2.52
C LEU A 163 18.85 -3.84 3.20
N GLU A 164 20.00 -4.51 3.06
CA GLU A 164 20.24 -5.82 3.68
C GLU A 164 20.72 -5.72 5.13
N THR A 165 21.00 -4.52 5.65
CA THR A 165 21.44 -4.36 7.03
C THR A 165 20.37 -4.76 8.04
N PRO A 166 20.78 -5.29 9.22
CA PRO A 166 19.84 -5.66 10.28
C PRO A 166 18.93 -4.51 10.71
N GLU A 167 19.43 -3.26 10.67
CA GLU A 167 18.71 -2.05 11.03
C GLU A 167 17.53 -1.80 10.09
N VAL A 168 17.74 -1.90 8.77
CA VAL A 168 16.67 -1.72 7.78
C VAL A 168 15.71 -2.90 7.82
N GLN A 169 16.19 -4.11 8.00
CA GLN A 169 15.34 -5.30 8.16
C GLN A 169 14.48 -5.23 9.43
N ASP A 170 14.95 -4.59 10.48
CA ASP A 170 14.14 -4.29 11.68
C ASP A 170 13.05 -3.25 11.39
N MET A 171 13.35 -2.21 10.59
CA MET A 171 12.33 -1.26 10.14
C MET A 171 11.19 -1.96 9.38
N PHE A 172 11.51 -2.94 8.53
CA PHE A 172 10.51 -3.71 7.79
C PHE A 172 9.60 -4.50 8.73
N LYS A 173 10.16 -5.16 9.75
CA LYS A 173 9.38 -5.89 10.77
C LYS A 173 8.45 -4.96 11.54
N ARG A 174 8.95 -3.78 11.94
CA ARG A 174 8.13 -2.79 12.63
C ARG A 174 7.03 -2.21 11.73
N ALA A 175 7.25 -2.11 10.43
CA ALA A 175 6.21 -1.74 9.47
C ALA A 175 5.12 -2.83 9.36
N GLU A 176 5.51 -4.12 9.36
CA GLU A 176 4.57 -5.24 9.37
C GLU A 176 3.67 -5.21 10.61
N GLU A 177 4.20 -4.86 11.79
CA GLU A 177 3.42 -4.67 13.01
C GLU A 177 2.37 -3.55 12.91
N LYS A 178 2.56 -2.61 11.96
CA LYS A 178 1.62 -1.53 11.64
C LYS A 178 0.68 -1.87 10.47
N GLY A 179 0.73 -3.12 9.97
CA GLY A 179 -0.09 -3.54 8.83
C GLY A 179 0.49 -3.19 7.47
N ILE A 180 1.79 -2.86 7.39
CA ILE A 180 2.45 -2.47 6.15
C ILE A 180 3.48 -3.54 5.77
N LYS A 181 3.22 -4.31 4.73
CA LYS A 181 4.20 -5.23 4.15
C LYS A 181 5.04 -4.51 3.10
N ILE A 182 6.33 -4.34 3.37
CA ILE A 182 7.27 -3.83 2.37
C ILE A 182 7.56 -4.98 1.39
N LEU A 183 7.23 -4.78 0.13
CA LEU A 183 7.49 -5.77 -0.92
C LEU A 183 8.90 -5.59 -1.51
N SER A 184 9.32 -4.34 -1.69
CA SER A 184 10.63 -3.98 -2.21
C SER A 184 10.92 -2.50 -1.89
N LEU A 185 12.19 -2.16 -1.66
CA LEU A 185 12.71 -0.78 -1.63
C LEU A 185 13.88 -0.59 -2.60
N ASP A 186 14.23 -1.60 -3.37
CA ASP A 186 15.33 -1.60 -4.35
C ASP A 186 14.95 -0.94 -5.69
N TYR A 187 13.74 -0.36 -5.76
CA TYR A 187 13.28 0.34 -6.93
C TYR A 187 13.80 1.79 -6.95
N ILE A 188 14.90 2.01 -7.66
CA ILE A 188 15.65 3.27 -7.67
C ILE A 188 15.44 3.99 -9.00
N PHE A 189 15.05 5.27 -9.00
CA PHE A 189 14.98 6.08 -10.21
C PHE A 189 16.09 7.15 -10.31
N GLY A 190 17.21 6.89 -9.69
CA GLY A 190 18.43 7.64 -9.85
C GLY A 190 18.75 8.61 -8.71
N PHE A 191 19.88 9.29 -8.89
CA PHE A 191 20.35 10.32 -7.96
C PHE A 191 19.63 11.65 -8.23
N ARG A 192 19.28 12.35 -7.16
CA ARG A 192 18.74 13.70 -7.26
C ARG A 192 19.87 14.69 -7.49
N SER A 193 19.66 15.61 -8.43
CA SER A 193 20.61 16.65 -8.78
C SER A 193 19.98 18.03 -8.64
N LEU A 194 20.78 18.98 -8.19
CA LEU A 194 20.36 20.39 -8.12
C LEU A 194 20.46 21.01 -9.51
N MET A 195 19.34 21.47 -10.07
CA MET A 195 19.29 22.21 -11.31
C MET A 195 19.10 23.71 -11.02
N THR A 196 19.98 24.55 -11.53
CA THR A 196 19.96 25.98 -11.29
C THR A 196 20.27 26.77 -12.58
N ASN A 197 19.83 28.01 -12.63
CA ASN A 197 20.10 28.94 -13.74
C ASN A 197 21.45 29.68 -13.64
N LYS A 198 22.25 29.39 -12.61
CA LYS A 198 23.62 29.86 -12.42
C LYS A 198 24.50 28.75 -11.88
N VAL A 199 25.80 28.87 -12.04
CA VAL A 199 26.75 27.91 -11.48
C VAL A 199 26.77 28.00 -9.97
N ILE A 200 26.61 26.84 -9.31
CA ILE A 200 26.68 26.66 -7.86
C ILE A 200 27.91 25.79 -7.57
N THR A 201 28.83 26.30 -6.77
CA THR A 201 30.08 25.60 -6.41
C THR A 201 30.20 25.36 -4.91
N LYS A 202 29.45 26.08 -4.11
CA LYS A 202 29.45 25.99 -2.64
C LYS A 202 28.08 26.36 -2.09
N PRO A 203 27.74 25.95 -0.89
CA PRO A 203 26.42 26.20 -0.26
C PRO A 203 26.03 27.69 -0.19
N GLU A 204 27.01 28.58 0.01
CA GLU A 204 26.78 30.02 0.08
C GLU A 204 26.19 30.61 -1.21
N ASP A 205 26.48 29.99 -2.36
CA ASP A 205 25.95 30.40 -3.66
C ASP A 205 24.44 30.25 -3.78
N LEU A 206 23.83 29.41 -2.91
CA LEU A 206 22.39 29.20 -2.82
C LEU A 206 21.64 30.30 -2.05
N LYS A 207 22.37 31.15 -1.33
CA LYS A 207 21.76 32.19 -0.48
C LYS A 207 20.91 33.15 -1.32
N GLY A 208 19.63 33.25 -0.93
CA GLY A 208 18.64 34.10 -1.60
C GLY A 208 18.08 33.54 -2.90
N MET A 209 18.42 32.30 -3.27
CA MET A 209 17.75 31.61 -4.37
C MET A 209 16.44 31.00 -3.90
N LYS A 210 15.48 30.99 -4.82
CA LYS A 210 14.26 30.20 -4.66
C LYS A 210 14.52 28.84 -5.30
N ILE A 211 14.48 27.80 -4.50
CA ILE A 211 14.70 26.40 -4.89
C ILE A 211 13.35 25.70 -4.90
#